data_9377c0d7c9ffafe71dcd26fa1dfdb993
#
_entry.id   9377c0d7c9ffafe71dcd26fa1dfdb993
#
_cell.length_a   1.000
_cell.length_b   1.000
_cell.length_c   1.000
_cell.angle_alpha   90.00
_cell.angle_beta   90.00
_cell.angle_gamma   90.00
#
_symmetry.space_group_name_H-M   'P 1'
#
loop_
_entity.id
_entity.type
_entity.pdbx_description
1 polymer ?
#
loop_
_entity_poly.entity_id
_entity_poly.type
_entity_poly.pdbx_seq_one_letter_code
_entity_poly.pdbx_strand_id
1 'polypeptide(L)'
;MNMSSSATINTKFKIQPKPFVPAKGPMSKIARNLVHKQLASLHTGCLQIEENGEVFTFGQNQLDIESDVESDIESGVKNEAGLVARLIVHDMGCYSEIMTGGSIGAAESFMTGDWSSPDLTMLVRVMVRNLDILDQMEGGLALISKPFLKLFHYFNQNSAKGSRRNIAAHYDLGNDLFELFLDPTMMYSSGIFPQVNEDPSTEKEAVSMEQASINKLNIICEKLQLTASDHVVEIGTGWGGFAIHAAKYYGCRVTTTTISQ
;
A
#
# COMPACT_ATOMS: atom_id res chain seq x y z
N MET A 1 6.61 -38.88 -0.41
CA MET A 1 7.19 -38.14 -1.55
C MET A 1 7.22 -36.67 -1.15
N ASN A 2 8.43 -36.21 -0.85
CA ASN A 2 8.69 -34.82 -0.47
C ASN A 2 8.56 -33.94 -1.72
N MET A 3 7.70 -32.94 -1.66
CA MET A 3 7.80 -31.77 -2.52
C MET A 3 7.65 -30.51 -1.64
N SER A 4 8.73 -30.19 -0.96
CA SER A 4 8.98 -28.86 -0.45
C SER A 4 9.77 -28.13 -1.52
N SER A 5 9.14 -27.23 -2.24
CA SER A 5 9.81 -26.25 -3.09
C SER A 5 9.18 -24.91 -2.80
N SER A 6 9.65 -24.27 -1.75
CA SER A 6 9.46 -22.83 -1.55
C SER A 6 10.30 -22.12 -2.62
N ALA A 7 9.65 -21.79 -3.73
CA ALA A 7 10.24 -20.89 -4.71
C ALA A 7 10.29 -19.48 -4.09
N THR A 8 11.43 -19.16 -3.50
CA THR A 8 11.76 -17.78 -3.14
C THR A 8 11.86 -16.98 -4.44
N ILE A 9 10.79 -16.28 -4.80
CA ILE A 9 10.82 -15.34 -5.93
C ILE A 9 11.72 -14.17 -5.53
N ASN A 10 13.00 -14.35 -5.81
CA ASN A 10 14.01 -13.30 -5.64
C ASN A 10 14.02 -12.41 -6.89
N THR A 11 12.90 -11.78 -7.18
CA THR A 11 12.80 -10.74 -8.21
C THR A 11 13.44 -9.47 -7.66
N LYS A 12 14.75 -9.42 -7.66
CA LYS A 12 15.49 -8.15 -7.55
C LYS A 12 15.18 -7.33 -8.81
N PHE A 13 14.10 -6.60 -8.80
CA PHE A 13 13.94 -5.43 -9.66
C PHE A 13 15.01 -4.42 -9.23
N LYS A 14 16.21 -4.57 -9.76
CA LYS A 14 17.24 -3.54 -9.68
C LYS A 14 16.86 -2.47 -10.69
N ILE A 15 16.10 -1.47 -10.23
CA ILE A 15 16.05 -0.19 -10.93
C ILE A 15 17.50 0.29 -10.91
N GLN A 16 18.14 0.36 -12.10
CA GLN A 16 19.50 0.89 -12.20
C GLN A 16 19.44 2.38 -11.87
N PRO A 17 20.19 2.87 -10.88
CA PRO A 17 20.16 4.28 -10.54
C PRO A 17 20.59 5.09 -11.77
N LYS A 18 19.73 6.02 -12.19
CA LYS A 18 20.08 7.00 -13.22
C LYS A 18 21.15 7.94 -12.68
N PRO A 19 22.02 8.51 -13.52
CA PRO A 19 22.89 9.61 -13.12
C PRO A 19 22.02 10.78 -12.67
N PHE A 20 22.47 11.51 -11.63
CA PHE A 20 21.72 12.64 -11.10
C PHE A 20 21.46 13.72 -12.17
N VAL A 21 20.20 14.12 -12.31
CA VAL A 21 19.75 15.16 -13.24
C VAL A 21 19.33 16.39 -12.43
N PRO A 22 20.04 17.52 -12.53
CA PRO A 22 19.71 18.73 -11.80
C PRO A 22 18.41 19.38 -12.30
N ALA A 23 17.83 20.23 -11.45
CA ALA A 23 16.60 20.96 -11.76
C ALA A 23 16.72 21.75 -13.08
N LYS A 24 15.89 21.44 -14.03
CA LYS A 24 15.78 22.14 -15.33
C LYS A 24 14.81 23.32 -15.18
N GLY A 25 15.33 24.49 -14.77
CA GLY A 25 14.56 25.71 -14.70
C GLY A 25 13.98 26.07 -13.33
N PRO A 26 13.32 27.25 -13.20
CA PRO A 26 12.84 27.76 -11.93
C PRO A 26 11.70 26.95 -11.32
N MET A 27 10.86 26.31 -12.14
CA MET A 27 9.70 25.54 -11.68
C MET A 27 10.10 24.35 -10.82
N SER A 28 11.13 23.58 -11.22
CA SER A 28 11.59 22.41 -10.45
C SER A 28 12.17 22.84 -9.10
N LYS A 29 12.83 23.99 -9.02
CA LYS A 29 13.33 24.55 -7.76
C LYS A 29 12.20 24.99 -6.84
N ILE A 30 11.17 25.63 -7.39
CA ILE A 30 9.97 26.04 -6.64
C ILE A 30 9.25 24.78 -6.12
N ALA A 31 9.05 23.80 -6.98
CA ALA A 31 8.42 22.54 -6.61
C ALA A 31 9.16 21.83 -5.47
N ARG A 32 10.49 21.72 -5.57
CA ARG A 32 11.34 21.18 -4.51
C ARG A 32 11.14 21.92 -3.19
N ASN A 33 11.21 23.24 -3.20
CA ASN A 33 11.07 24.05 -1.98
C ASN A 33 9.68 23.88 -1.34
N LEU A 34 8.63 23.74 -2.14
CA LEU A 34 7.27 23.51 -1.65
C LEU A 34 7.13 22.10 -1.04
N VAL A 35 7.66 21.08 -1.70
CA VAL A 35 7.65 19.70 -1.18
C VAL A 35 8.46 19.63 0.13
N HIS A 36 9.68 20.20 0.17
CA HIS A 36 10.49 20.25 1.39
C HIS A 36 9.80 21.00 2.53
N LYS A 37 9.14 22.13 2.22
CA LYS A 37 8.36 22.88 3.21
C LYS A 37 7.22 22.05 3.79
N GLN A 38 6.55 21.26 2.96
CA GLN A 38 5.47 20.39 3.41
C GLN A 38 6.00 19.23 4.27
N LEU A 39 7.10 18.61 3.84
CA LEU A 39 7.75 17.52 4.58
C LEU A 39 8.35 17.99 5.92
N ALA A 40 8.67 19.28 6.07
CA ALA A 40 9.09 19.84 7.35
C ALA A 40 8.01 19.76 8.45
N SER A 41 6.75 19.49 8.07
CA SER A 41 5.64 19.26 9.00
C SER A 41 5.50 17.82 9.44
N LEU A 42 6.39 16.89 9.01
CA LEU A 42 6.36 15.50 9.43
C LEU A 42 6.45 15.38 10.96
N HIS A 43 5.45 14.74 11.56
CA HIS A 43 5.32 14.60 13.00
C HIS A 43 5.54 13.18 13.52
N THR A 44 5.51 12.17 12.64
CA THR A 44 5.72 10.77 12.99
C THR A 44 6.79 10.14 12.11
N GLY A 45 7.88 9.71 12.73
CA GLY A 45 9.02 9.12 12.03
C GLY A 45 9.93 10.16 11.38
N CYS A 46 10.89 9.67 10.62
CA CYS A 46 11.95 10.46 9.99
C CYS A 46 12.08 10.09 8.51
N LEU A 47 12.14 11.09 7.64
CA LEU A 47 12.44 10.94 6.23
C LEU A 47 13.75 11.62 5.89
N GLN A 48 14.69 10.89 5.35
CA GLN A 48 15.94 11.41 4.79
C GLN A 48 15.84 11.45 3.27
N ILE A 49 16.03 12.62 2.68
CA ILE A 49 16.09 12.79 1.22
C ILE A 49 17.54 13.09 0.85
N GLU A 50 18.09 12.26 0.00
CA GLU A 50 19.43 12.46 -0.59
C GLU A 50 19.31 13.05 -1.98
N GLU A 51 19.96 14.19 -2.20
CA GLU A 51 20.05 14.90 -3.47
C GLU A 51 21.50 15.19 -3.80
N ASN A 52 22.04 14.60 -4.85
CA ASN A 52 23.42 14.83 -5.30
C ASN A 52 24.47 14.72 -4.18
N GLY A 53 24.26 13.80 -3.23
CA GLY A 53 25.18 13.62 -2.09
C GLY A 53 24.89 14.49 -0.86
N GLU A 54 23.95 15.45 -0.94
CA GLU A 54 23.43 16.19 0.21
C GLU A 54 22.23 15.44 0.81
N VAL A 55 22.14 15.39 2.14
CA VAL A 55 21.04 14.73 2.86
C VAL A 55 20.22 15.76 3.62
N PHE A 56 18.93 15.79 3.34
CA PHE A 56 17.93 16.60 4.03
C PHE A 56 17.08 15.72 4.91
N THR A 57 16.93 16.06 6.18
CA THR A 57 16.20 15.28 7.17
C THR A 57 14.91 16.00 7.57
N PHE A 58 13.78 15.28 7.55
CA PHE A 58 12.45 15.77 7.90
C PHE A 58 11.83 14.86 8.96
N GLY A 59 11.08 15.45 9.90
CA GLY A 59 10.51 14.76 11.03
C GLY A 59 11.50 14.55 12.16
N GLN A 60 11.11 13.76 13.18
CA GLN A 60 11.92 13.50 14.37
C GLN A 60 12.36 12.04 14.39
N ASN A 61 13.65 11.82 14.61
CA ASN A 61 14.17 10.52 14.95
C ASN A 61 14.02 10.36 16.46
N GLN A 62 13.13 9.47 16.91
CA GLN A 62 12.91 9.25 18.36
C GLN A 62 14.15 8.73 19.10
N LEU A 63 15.20 8.32 18.40
CA LEU A 63 16.46 7.94 19.03
C LEU A 63 17.20 9.14 19.66
N ASP A 64 16.84 10.36 19.28
CA ASP A 64 17.43 11.59 19.84
C ASP A 64 16.69 12.08 21.11
N ILE A 65 15.59 11.43 21.53
CA ILE A 65 14.74 11.88 22.65
C ILE A 65 14.99 11.07 23.95
N GLU A 66 15.81 10.03 23.91
CA GLU A 66 16.03 9.14 25.07
C GLU A 66 16.82 9.78 26.25
N SER A 67 17.06 11.10 26.27
CA SER A 67 17.74 11.71 27.41
C SER A 67 16.84 12.37 28.48
N ASP A 68 15.52 12.58 28.23
CA ASP A 68 14.77 13.45 29.14
C ASP A 68 13.33 13.05 29.55
N VAL A 69 12.83 11.83 29.31
CA VAL A 69 11.46 11.51 29.76
C VAL A 69 11.34 10.10 30.37
N GLU A 70 11.60 10.06 31.66
CA GLU A 70 10.96 9.11 32.61
C GLU A 70 9.58 9.67 32.96
N SER A 71 8.54 9.39 32.20
CA SER A 71 7.13 9.39 32.61
C SER A 71 6.21 9.31 31.39
N ASP A 72 5.43 8.26 31.36
CA ASP A 72 4.06 8.09 30.88
C ASP A 72 3.85 6.76 30.14
N ILE A 73 3.94 5.68 30.94
CA ILE A 73 3.46 4.35 30.56
C ILE A 73 1.96 4.29 30.90
N GLU A 74 1.11 4.86 30.03
CA GLU A 74 -0.35 4.63 30.17
C GLU A 74 -1.16 4.77 28.86
N SER A 75 -0.52 4.85 27.71
CA SER A 75 -1.23 4.71 26.44
C SER A 75 -0.62 3.55 25.65
N GLY A 76 -1.39 2.49 25.40
CA GLY A 76 -0.99 1.26 24.70
C GLY A 76 -0.57 1.43 23.23
N VAL A 77 0.08 2.52 22.91
CA VAL A 77 0.74 2.77 21.63
C VAL A 77 2.17 2.26 21.78
N LYS A 78 2.46 1.08 21.24
CA LYS A 78 3.85 0.59 21.11
C LYS A 78 4.66 1.68 20.41
N ASN A 79 5.66 2.22 21.13
CA ASN A 79 6.66 3.11 20.59
C ASN A 79 7.25 2.49 19.31
N GLU A 80 6.91 3.03 18.14
CA GLU A 80 7.53 2.65 16.86
C GLU A 80 8.92 3.34 16.77
N ALA A 81 9.77 3.09 17.77
CA ALA A 81 11.15 3.52 17.77
C ALA A 81 11.82 2.94 16.50
N GLY A 82 12.18 3.80 15.55
CA GLY A 82 12.90 3.38 14.35
C GLY A 82 12.19 3.58 13.00
N LEU A 83 11.09 4.32 12.92
CA LEU A 83 10.50 4.69 11.62
C LEU A 83 11.41 5.71 10.89
N VAL A 84 12.47 5.22 10.26
CA VAL A 84 13.39 6.03 9.45
C VAL A 84 13.38 5.53 8.03
N ALA A 85 12.98 6.40 7.09
CA ALA A 85 12.97 6.11 5.66
C ALA A 85 14.02 6.96 4.94
N ARG A 86 14.55 6.42 3.83
CA ARG A 86 15.46 7.12 2.94
C ARG A 86 14.92 7.12 1.53
N LEU A 87 14.95 8.30 0.89
CA LEU A 87 14.62 8.53 -0.50
C LEU A 87 15.84 9.14 -1.19
N ILE A 88 16.20 8.61 -2.35
CA ILE A 88 17.36 9.08 -3.14
C ILE A 88 16.83 9.64 -4.44
N VAL A 89 17.04 10.94 -4.66
CA VAL A 89 16.62 11.65 -5.87
C VAL A 89 17.68 11.48 -6.96
N HIS A 90 17.23 11.01 -8.13
CA HIS A 90 18.06 10.85 -9.33
C HIS A 90 17.74 11.94 -10.37
N ASP A 91 16.47 12.35 -10.50
CA ASP A 91 16.05 13.49 -11.34
C ASP A 91 15.20 14.46 -10.51
N MET A 92 15.65 15.73 -10.46
CA MET A 92 14.95 16.80 -9.75
C MET A 92 13.57 17.11 -10.35
N GLY A 93 13.24 16.58 -11.54
CA GLY A 93 11.91 16.66 -12.17
C GLY A 93 10.84 16.00 -11.31
N CYS A 94 11.18 14.96 -10.53
CA CYS A 94 10.26 14.26 -9.63
C CYS A 94 9.48 15.20 -8.71
N TYR A 95 10.09 16.29 -8.25
CA TYR A 95 9.42 17.27 -7.40
C TYR A 95 8.25 17.97 -8.11
N SER A 96 8.38 18.24 -9.40
CA SER A 96 7.29 18.81 -10.19
C SER A 96 6.15 17.82 -10.36
N GLU A 97 6.47 16.55 -10.57
CA GLU A 97 5.49 15.48 -10.70
C GLU A 97 4.77 15.20 -9.37
N ILE A 98 5.50 15.15 -8.26
CA ILE A 98 4.93 15.05 -6.91
C ILE A 98 4.01 16.25 -6.62
N MET A 99 4.45 17.46 -6.97
CA MET A 99 3.71 18.69 -6.71
C MET A 99 2.40 18.74 -7.52
N THR A 100 2.39 18.26 -8.76
CA THR A 100 1.23 18.34 -9.66
C THR A 100 0.33 17.11 -9.59
N GLY A 101 0.89 15.93 -9.36
CA GLY A 101 0.21 14.64 -9.36
C GLY A 101 0.03 14.02 -7.97
N GLY A 102 0.54 14.66 -6.91
CA GLY A 102 0.44 14.13 -5.53
C GLY A 102 1.07 12.72 -5.41
N SER A 103 0.37 11.83 -4.74
CA SER A 103 0.79 10.44 -4.55
C SER A 103 0.93 9.66 -5.87
N ILE A 104 0.11 9.97 -6.88
CA ILE A 104 0.20 9.37 -8.21
C ILE A 104 1.49 9.84 -8.90
N GLY A 105 1.77 11.15 -8.89
CA GLY A 105 3.01 11.70 -9.47
C GLY A 105 4.27 11.16 -8.78
N ALA A 106 4.21 10.93 -7.47
CA ALA A 106 5.29 10.27 -6.74
C ALA A 106 5.49 8.83 -7.22
N ALA A 107 4.43 8.07 -7.42
CA ALA A 107 4.51 6.69 -7.90
C ALA A 107 5.02 6.62 -9.36
N GLU A 108 4.52 7.48 -10.25
CA GLU A 108 4.95 7.54 -11.65
C GLU A 108 6.44 7.90 -11.76
N SER A 109 6.91 8.91 -10.99
CA SER A 109 8.32 9.28 -10.96
C SER A 109 9.23 8.21 -10.34
N PHE A 110 8.71 7.40 -9.41
CA PHE A 110 9.40 6.19 -8.96
C PHE A 110 9.52 5.15 -10.07
N MET A 111 8.42 4.87 -10.80
CA MET A 111 8.41 3.91 -11.90
C MET A 111 9.36 4.31 -13.04
N THR A 112 9.51 5.60 -13.32
CA THR A 112 10.47 6.11 -14.30
C THR A 112 11.91 6.14 -13.77
N GLY A 113 12.11 5.89 -12.47
CA GLY A 113 13.43 5.84 -11.83
C GLY A 113 13.99 7.23 -11.53
N ASP A 114 13.15 8.24 -11.35
CA ASP A 114 13.59 9.59 -11.02
C ASP A 114 13.94 9.72 -9.53
N TRP A 115 13.45 8.81 -8.72
CA TRP A 115 13.89 8.58 -7.35
C TRP A 115 13.84 7.09 -7.00
N SER A 116 14.52 6.72 -5.92
CA SER A 116 14.52 5.35 -5.38
C SER A 116 14.53 5.37 -3.84
N SER A 117 14.23 4.22 -3.24
CA SER A 117 14.37 4.00 -1.80
C SER A 117 14.99 2.64 -1.54
N PRO A 118 15.93 2.51 -0.60
CA PRO A 118 16.46 1.21 -0.19
C PRO A 118 15.41 0.35 0.52
N ASP A 119 14.42 0.99 1.17
CA ASP A 119 13.27 0.34 1.79
C ASP A 119 12.00 1.13 1.48
N LEU A 120 11.34 0.76 0.38
CA LEU A 120 10.10 1.39 -0.06
C LEU A 120 8.96 1.16 0.95
N THR A 121 8.94 0.01 1.62
CA THR A 121 7.93 -0.30 2.64
C THR A 121 8.04 0.66 3.82
N MET A 122 9.26 0.93 4.28
CA MET A 122 9.49 1.89 5.36
C MET A 122 9.10 3.31 4.94
N LEU A 123 9.43 3.70 3.69
CA LEU A 123 9.02 5.00 3.15
C LEU A 123 7.49 5.14 3.14
N VAL A 124 6.77 4.14 2.64
CA VAL A 124 5.31 4.14 2.65
C VAL A 124 4.76 4.20 4.07
N ARG A 125 5.35 3.46 5.03
CA ARG A 125 4.94 3.52 6.45
C ARG A 125 5.06 4.92 7.02
N VAL A 126 6.18 5.61 6.81
CA VAL A 126 6.36 7.01 7.25
C VAL A 126 5.28 7.90 6.62
N MET A 127 5.00 7.75 5.32
CA MET A 127 3.99 8.56 4.64
C MET A 127 2.58 8.29 5.17
N VAL A 128 2.19 7.02 5.36
CA VAL A 128 0.86 6.63 5.89
C VAL A 128 0.64 7.14 7.31
N ARG A 129 1.70 7.25 8.14
CA ARG A 129 1.58 7.83 9.48
C ARG A 129 1.42 9.37 9.48
N ASN A 130 1.59 10.00 8.32
CA ASN A 130 1.47 11.44 8.11
C ASN A 130 0.51 11.74 6.94
N LEU A 131 -0.64 11.03 6.88
CA LEU A 131 -1.64 11.18 5.80
C LEU A 131 -2.19 12.60 5.70
N ASP A 132 -2.33 13.29 6.82
CA ASP A 132 -2.77 14.68 6.88
C ASP A 132 -1.84 15.62 6.08
N ILE A 133 -0.55 15.33 6.05
CA ILE A 133 0.43 16.08 5.26
C ILE A 133 0.29 15.74 3.78
N LEU A 134 0.09 14.47 3.44
CA LEU A 134 -0.15 14.04 2.06
C LEU A 134 -1.44 14.67 1.51
N ASP A 135 -2.52 14.66 2.29
CA ASP A 135 -3.81 15.28 1.92
C ASP A 135 -3.65 16.79 1.67
N GLN A 136 -2.81 17.48 2.44
CA GLN A 136 -2.49 18.90 2.21
C GLN A 136 -1.67 19.08 0.93
N MET A 137 -0.74 18.18 0.60
CA MET A 137 0.01 18.22 -0.66
C MET A 137 -0.93 18.02 -1.85
N GLU A 138 -1.90 17.11 -1.75
CA GLU A 138 -2.92 16.89 -2.78
C GLU A 138 -3.92 18.07 -2.86
N GLY A 139 -4.21 18.74 -1.76
CA GLY A 139 -5.14 19.87 -1.68
C GLY A 139 -4.59 21.18 -2.23
N GLY A 140 -3.28 21.45 -2.10
CA GLY A 140 -2.70 22.78 -2.35
C GLY A 140 -2.66 23.20 -3.82
N LEU A 141 -2.35 22.30 -4.72
CA LEU A 141 -2.31 22.52 -6.19
C LEU A 141 -3.51 21.95 -6.93
N ALA A 142 -4.26 21.05 -6.30
CA ALA A 142 -5.54 20.56 -6.80
C ALA A 142 -6.55 21.73 -7.05
N LEU A 143 -6.37 22.90 -6.45
CA LEU A 143 -7.17 24.09 -6.76
C LEU A 143 -6.99 24.57 -8.21
N ILE A 144 -5.81 24.38 -8.79
CA ILE A 144 -5.52 24.75 -10.20
C ILE A 144 -5.91 23.61 -11.15
N SER A 145 -5.75 22.36 -10.73
CA SER A 145 -6.10 21.18 -11.53
C SER A 145 -7.57 20.75 -11.38
N LYS A 146 -8.29 21.22 -10.35
CA LYS A 146 -9.73 20.91 -10.13
C LYS A 146 -10.64 21.07 -11.33
N PRO A 147 -10.55 22.12 -12.16
CA PRO A 147 -11.40 22.22 -13.35
C PRO A 147 -11.04 21.15 -14.42
N PHE A 148 -9.75 20.82 -14.57
CA PHE A 148 -9.30 19.75 -15.48
C PHE A 148 -9.68 18.37 -14.97
N LEU A 149 -9.48 18.10 -13.67
CA LEU A 149 -9.92 16.86 -13.03
C LEU A 149 -11.44 16.70 -13.04
N LYS A 150 -12.21 17.77 -12.81
CA LYS A 150 -13.68 17.75 -12.98
C LYS A 150 -14.09 17.41 -14.40
N LEU A 151 -13.40 17.96 -15.41
CA LEU A 151 -13.67 17.64 -16.81
C LEU A 151 -13.31 16.18 -17.12
N PHE A 152 -12.19 15.69 -16.61
CA PHE A 152 -11.77 14.29 -16.73
C PHE A 152 -12.73 13.34 -16.02
N HIS A 153 -13.16 13.68 -14.79
CA HIS A 153 -14.19 12.94 -14.06
C HIS A 153 -15.57 13.00 -14.72
N TYR A 154 -15.91 14.10 -15.36
CA TYR A 154 -17.15 14.20 -16.14
C TYR A 154 -17.16 13.23 -17.33
N PHE A 155 -16.02 13.07 -18.03
CA PHE A 155 -15.88 12.08 -19.10
C PHE A 155 -15.77 10.64 -18.59
N ASN A 156 -15.34 10.43 -17.34
CA ASN A 156 -15.23 9.12 -16.70
C ASN A 156 -16.32 8.85 -15.67
N GLN A 157 -17.47 9.51 -15.78
CA GLN A 157 -18.60 9.26 -14.86
C GLN A 157 -18.98 7.79 -14.85
N ASN A 158 -19.33 7.29 -13.64
CA ASN A 158 -19.83 5.95 -13.39
C ASN A 158 -21.20 5.72 -14.05
N SER A 159 -21.25 5.74 -15.38
CA SER A 159 -22.37 5.16 -16.13
C SER A 159 -22.28 3.64 -16.06
N ALA A 160 -23.39 2.93 -16.22
CA ALA A 160 -23.40 1.46 -16.22
C ALA A 160 -22.39 0.85 -17.24
N LYS A 161 -22.10 1.57 -18.32
CA LYS A 161 -21.07 1.22 -19.32
C LYS A 161 -19.64 1.57 -18.86
N GLY A 162 -19.46 2.73 -18.19
CA GLY A 162 -18.18 3.17 -17.64
C GLY A 162 -17.76 2.33 -16.46
N SER A 163 -18.70 1.95 -15.60
CA SER A 163 -18.45 1.06 -14.46
C SER A 163 -17.96 -0.33 -14.90
N ARG A 164 -18.59 -0.92 -15.91
CA ARG A 164 -18.13 -2.21 -16.47
C ARG A 164 -16.72 -2.11 -17.05
N ARG A 165 -16.42 -1.05 -17.81
CA ARG A 165 -15.10 -0.84 -18.38
C ARG A 165 -14.02 -0.60 -17.32
N ASN A 166 -14.34 0.15 -16.28
CA ASN A 166 -13.40 0.42 -15.18
C ASN A 166 -13.15 -0.84 -14.35
N ILE A 167 -14.19 -1.65 -14.10
CA ILE A 167 -14.06 -2.92 -13.40
C ILE A 167 -13.27 -3.91 -14.26
N ALA A 168 -13.57 -4.04 -15.57
CA ALA A 168 -12.81 -4.87 -16.48
C ALA A 168 -11.34 -4.46 -16.51
N ALA A 169 -11.02 -3.20 -16.68
CA ALA A 169 -9.65 -2.69 -16.66
C ALA A 169 -8.90 -2.97 -15.33
N HIS A 170 -9.62 -3.02 -14.21
CA HIS A 170 -9.02 -3.32 -12.90
C HIS A 170 -8.75 -4.83 -12.72
N TYR A 171 -9.58 -5.71 -13.28
CA TYR A 171 -9.44 -7.16 -13.16
C TYR A 171 -8.79 -7.82 -14.37
N ASP A 172 -8.71 -7.13 -15.53
CA ASP A 172 -8.06 -7.64 -16.75
C ASP A 172 -6.52 -7.49 -16.72
N LEU A 173 -5.94 -7.17 -15.55
CA LEU A 173 -4.48 -7.10 -15.35
C LEU A 173 -3.79 -8.47 -15.47
N GLY A 174 -4.56 -9.56 -15.57
CA GLY A 174 -4.08 -10.91 -15.71
C GLY A 174 -3.67 -11.58 -14.39
N ASN A 175 -3.80 -12.91 -14.35
CA ASN A 175 -3.47 -13.69 -13.16
C ASN A 175 -2.01 -13.54 -12.74
N ASP A 176 -1.09 -13.44 -13.71
CA ASP A 176 0.34 -13.30 -13.45
C ASP A 176 0.67 -12.10 -12.53
N LEU A 177 -0.07 -10.99 -12.65
CA LEU A 177 0.11 -9.85 -11.76
C LEU A 177 -0.41 -10.15 -10.35
N PHE A 178 -1.60 -10.75 -10.24
CA PHE A 178 -2.21 -11.05 -8.95
C PHE A 178 -1.42 -12.10 -8.17
N GLU A 179 -0.84 -13.10 -8.83
CA GLU A 179 0.03 -14.11 -8.25
C GLU A 179 1.31 -13.53 -7.63
N LEU A 180 1.74 -12.33 -8.04
CA LEU A 180 2.92 -11.67 -7.46
C LEU A 180 2.71 -11.19 -6.02
N PHE A 181 1.48 -10.92 -5.61
CA PHE A 181 1.21 -10.29 -4.30
C PHE A 181 0.09 -10.95 -3.50
N LEU A 182 -0.75 -11.78 -4.12
CA LEU A 182 -1.76 -12.55 -3.40
C LEU A 182 -1.17 -13.82 -2.80
N ASP A 183 -1.77 -14.27 -1.71
CA ASP A 183 -1.49 -15.56 -1.10
C ASP A 183 -2.07 -16.72 -1.96
N PRO A 184 -1.71 -18.00 -1.70
CA PRO A 184 -2.18 -19.14 -2.49
C PRO A 184 -3.70 -19.32 -2.57
N THR A 185 -4.47 -18.68 -1.67
CA THR A 185 -5.94 -18.70 -1.74
C THR A 185 -6.49 -17.78 -2.82
N MET A 186 -5.67 -16.92 -3.40
CA MET A 186 -6.03 -15.88 -4.37
C MET A 186 -7.14 -14.96 -3.85
N MET A 187 -7.19 -14.71 -2.55
CA MET A 187 -8.19 -13.84 -1.95
C MET A 187 -7.79 -12.38 -2.08
N TYR A 188 -8.44 -11.65 -2.99
CA TYR A 188 -8.18 -10.24 -3.23
C TYR A 188 -8.73 -9.31 -2.12
N SER A 189 -9.78 -9.74 -1.42
CA SER A 189 -10.28 -9.03 -0.24
C SER A 189 -9.41 -9.28 0.98
N SER A 190 -9.28 -8.30 1.88
CA SER A 190 -8.39 -8.35 3.04
C SER A 190 -8.60 -9.60 3.90
N GLY A 191 -7.51 -10.16 4.43
CA GLY A 191 -7.54 -11.21 5.44
C GLY A 191 -8.03 -10.69 6.80
N ILE A 192 -8.46 -11.60 7.69
CA ILE A 192 -8.73 -11.30 9.10
C ILE A 192 -7.66 -12.02 9.91
N PHE A 193 -6.72 -11.25 10.45
CA PHE A 193 -5.69 -11.79 11.32
C PHE A 193 -6.31 -12.19 12.66
N PRO A 194 -6.08 -13.44 13.12
CA PRO A 194 -6.56 -13.86 14.43
C PRO A 194 -5.90 -12.99 15.50
N GLN A 195 -6.66 -12.64 16.55
CA GLN A 195 -6.08 -12.00 17.72
C GLN A 195 -5.17 -13.02 18.43
N VAL A 196 -3.88 -12.76 18.38
CA VAL A 196 -2.92 -13.55 19.16
C VAL A 196 -2.99 -13.04 20.59
N ASN A 197 -3.45 -13.86 21.52
CA ASN A 197 -3.35 -13.55 22.95
C ASN A 197 -1.89 -13.24 23.28
N GLU A 198 -1.66 -12.08 23.87
CA GLU A 198 -0.31 -11.58 24.19
C GLU A 198 0.26 -12.35 25.39
N ASP A 199 0.73 -13.56 25.17
CA ASP A 199 1.64 -14.21 26.10
C ASP A 199 3.08 -13.82 25.75
N PRO A 200 3.77 -13.03 26.58
CA PRO A 200 5.11 -12.54 26.29
C PRO A 200 6.18 -13.64 26.21
N SER A 201 5.85 -14.86 26.64
CA SER A 201 6.80 -15.98 26.76
C SER A 201 6.90 -16.87 25.51
N THR A 202 6.02 -16.68 24.50
CA THR A 202 6.03 -17.47 23.27
C THR A 202 6.65 -16.69 22.11
N GLU A 203 7.69 -17.25 21.45
CA GLU A 203 8.17 -16.78 20.15
C GLU A 203 6.99 -16.78 19.17
N LYS A 204 6.57 -15.60 18.73
CA LYS A 204 5.41 -15.44 17.86
C LYS A 204 5.81 -15.74 16.42
N GLU A 205 5.34 -16.83 15.91
CA GLU A 205 5.30 -17.02 14.45
C GLU A 205 4.32 -15.99 13.87
N ALA A 206 4.81 -15.13 12.96
CA ALA A 206 3.95 -14.13 12.34
C ALA A 206 2.87 -14.83 11.51
N VAL A 207 1.60 -14.51 11.77
CA VAL A 207 0.46 -15.03 11.02
C VAL A 207 0.61 -14.65 9.54
N SER A 208 0.63 -15.63 8.65
CA SER A 208 0.75 -15.39 7.22
C SER A 208 -0.55 -14.80 6.63
N MET A 209 -0.44 -14.17 5.44
CA MET A 209 -1.62 -13.72 4.69
C MET A 209 -2.57 -14.87 4.34
N GLU A 210 -2.04 -16.06 4.01
CA GLU A 210 -2.83 -17.25 3.75
C GLU A 210 -3.65 -17.66 4.98
N GLN A 211 -3.03 -17.69 6.15
CA GLN A 211 -3.72 -17.99 7.40
C GLN A 211 -4.81 -16.97 7.71
N ALA A 212 -4.54 -15.67 7.48
CA ALA A 212 -5.52 -14.61 7.68
C ALA A 212 -6.69 -14.70 6.68
N SER A 213 -6.42 -15.09 5.44
CA SER A 213 -7.43 -15.34 4.40
C SER A 213 -8.30 -16.54 4.76
N ILE A 214 -7.71 -17.66 5.15
CA ILE A 214 -8.45 -18.86 5.61
C ILE A 214 -9.28 -18.56 6.85
N ASN A 215 -8.71 -17.84 7.82
CA ASN A 215 -9.44 -17.42 9.03
C ASN A 215 -10.67 -16.58 8.70
N LYS A 216 -10.56 -15.64 7.77
CA LYS A 216 -11.70 -14.87 7.27
C LYS A 216 -12.79 -15.77 6.69
N LEU A 217 -12.42 -16.76 5.85
CA LEU A 217 -13.37 -17.66 5.23
C LEU A 217 -14.12 -18.49 6.28
N ASN A 218 -13.39 -19.00 7.30
CA ASN A 218 -14.00 -19.71 8.43
C ASN A 218 -14.98 -18.82 9.18
N ILE A 219 -14.59 -17.61 9.55
CA ILE A 219 -15.43 -16.65 10.28
C ILE A 219 -16.73 -16.36 9.50
N ILE A 220 -16.66 -16.21 8.18
CA ILE A 220 -17.84 -15.98 7.35
C ILE A 220 -18.78 -17.20 7.41
N CYS A 221 -18.24 -18.40 7.20
CA CYS A 221 -19.03 -19.64 7.23
C CYS A 221 -19.65 -19.89 8.60
N GLU A 222 -18.92 -19.65 9.68
CA GLU A 222 -19.39 -19.79 11.06
C GLU A 222 -20.49 -18.75 11.40
N LYS A 223 -20.32 -17.49 11.00
CA LYS A 223 -21.36 -16.45 11.19
C LYS A 223 -22.64 -16.75 10.43
N LEU A 224 -22.53 -17.36 9.25
CA LEU A 224 -23.66 -17.84 8.46
C LEU A 224 -24.23 -19.16 8.98
N GLN A 225 -23.55 -19.81 9.94
CA GLN A 225 -23.92 -21.13 10.48
C GLN A 225 -24.12 -22.18 9.38
N LEU A 226 -23.23 -22.18 8.39
CA LEU A 226 -23.37 -23.03 7.20
C LEU A 226 -23.31 -24.51 7.55
N THR A 227 -24.22 -25.26 6.91
CA THR A 227 -24.34 -26.72 6.98
C THR A 227 -24.44 -27.31 5.58
N ALA A 228 -24.33 -28.62 5.48
CA ALA A 228 -24.46 -29.34 4.21
C ALA A 228 -25.86 -29.23 3.54
N SER A 229 -26.87 -28.78 4.29
CA SER A 229 -28.22 -28.56 3.76
C SER A 229 -28.39 -27.17 3.11
N ASP A 230 -27.43 -26.26 3.29
CA ASP A 230 -27.56 -24.90 2.83
C ASP A 230 -27.18 -24.73 1.36
N HIS A 231 -27.78 -23.71 0.75
CA HIS A 231 -27.42 -23.25 -0.59
C HIS A 231 -27.08 -21.76 -0.55
N VAL A 232 -25.81 -21.46 -0.68
CA VAL A 232 -25.27 -20.09 -0.62
C VAL A 232 -25.24 -19.49 -2.02
N VAL A 233 -25.58 -18.19 -2.12
CA VAL A 233 -25.38 -17.38 -3.32
C VAL A 233 -24.26 -16.39 -3.03
N GLU A 234 -23.20 -16.41 -3.84
CA GLU A 234 -22.08 -15.51 -3.78
C GLU A 234 -22.07 -14.58 -5.00
N ILE A 235 -21.98 -13.28 -4.78
CA ILE A 235 -21.86 -12.28 -5.83
C ILE A 235 -20.44 -11.73 -5.83
N GLY A 236 -19.70 -11.99 -6.94
CA GLY A 236 -18.29 -11.64 -7.03
C GLY A 236 -17.37 -12.74 -6.53
N THR A 237 -17.28 -13.82 -7.30
CA THR A 237 -16.55 -15.05 -6.91
C THR A 237 -15.03 -14.86 -6.79
N GLY A 238 -14.44 -13.84 -7.45
CA GLY A 238 -13.00 -13.79 -7.65
C GLY A 238 -12.47 -15.06 -8.29
N TRP A 239 -11.47 -15.69 -7.69
CA TRP A 239 -10.94 -17.01 -8.11
C TRP A 239 -11.65 -18.20 -7.46
N GLY A 240 -12.79 -17.98 -6.82
CA GLY A 240 -13.59 -19.02 -6.22
C GLY A 240 -13.22 -19.43 -4.80
N GLY A 241 -12.35 -18.65 -4.14
CA GLY A 241 -11.81 -19.02 -2.83
C GLY A 241 -12.88 -19.30 -1.78
N PHE A 242 -13.91 -18.44 -1.65
CA PHE A 242 -14.99 -18.68 -0.69
C PHE A 242 -15.88 -19.86 -1.11
N ALA A 243 -16.28 -19.92 -2.38
CA ALA A 243 -17.13 -21.01 -2.87
C ALA A 243 -16.49 -22.39 -2.65
N ILE A 244 -15.20 -22.51 -2.97
CA ILE A 244 -14.42 -23.75 -2.78
C ILE A 244 -14.33 -24.08 -1.28
N HIS A 245 -14.01 -23.10 -0.44
CA HIS A 245 -13.87 -23.30 1.00
C HIS A 245 -15.18 -23.75 1.65
N ALA A 246 -16.28 -23.05 1.37
CA ALA A 246 -17.59 -23.37 1.91
C ALA A 246 -18.08 -24.75 1.47
N ALA A 247 -17.94 -25.08 0.19
CA ALA A 247 -18.32 -26.41 -0.32
C ALA A 247 -17.45 -27.54 0.27
N LYS A 248 -16.12 -27.31 0.40
CA LYS A 248 -15.18 -28.34 0.86
C LYS A 248 -15.29 -28.61 2.36
N TYR A 249 -15.41 -27.57 3.18
CA TYR A 249 -15.29 -27.69 4.63
C TYR A 249 -16.65 -27.69 5.35
N TYR A 250 -17.69 -27.11 4.75
CA TYR A 250 -19.03 -27.06 5.33
C TYR A 250 -20.05 -27.88 4.54
N GLY A 251 -19.66 -28.43 3.37
CA GLY A 251 -20.48 -29.31 2.57
C GLY A 251 -21.67 -28.64 1.88
N CYS A 252 -21.83 -27.35 1.99
CA CYS A 252 -22.96 -26.63 1.42
C CYS A 252 -22.83 -26.47 -0.09
N ARG A 253 -23.96 -26.25 -0.76
CA ARG A 253 -24.00 -25.92 -2.18
C ARG A 253 -23.77 -24.42 -2.36
N VAL A 254 -22.91 -24.04 -3.31
CA VAL A 254 -22.64 -22.64 -3.61
C VAL A 254 -22.97 -22.35 -5.07
N THR A 255 -23.74 -21.30 -5.32
CA THR A 255 -23.89 -20.67 -6.64
C THR A 255 -23.20 -19.33 -6.61
N THR A 256 -22.26 -19.15 -7.50
CA THR A 256 -21.47 -17.91 -7.54
C THR A 256 -21.50 -17.24 -8.90
N THR A 257 -21.28 -15.93 -8.94
CA THR A 257 -21.30 -15.14 -10.17
C THR A 257 -20.03 -14.28 -10.25
N THR A 258 -19.55 -14.07 -11.48
CA THR A 258 -18.45 -13.16 -11.78
C THR A 258 -18.82 -12.26 -12.96
N ILE A 259 -18.24 -11.06 -13.01
CA ILE A 259 -18.28 -10.17 -14.18
C ILE A 259 -16.97 -10.18 -14.96
N SER A 260 -15.94 -10.83 -14.42
CA SER A 260 -14.65 -11.09 -15.10
C SER A 260 -14.78 -12.34 -15.96
N GLN A 261 -14.14 -12.34 -17.14
CA GLN A 261 -14.07 -13.47 -18.07
C GLN A 261 -12.72 -14.16 -17.96
#